data_812cdd57f52ef4112cd347c964f05b38
#
_entry.id   812cdd57f52ef4112cd347c964f05b38
#
_cell.length_a   1.000
_cell.length_b   1.000
_cell.length_c   1.000
_cell.angle_alpha   90.00
_cell.angle_beta   90.00
_cell.angle_gamma   90.00
#
_symmetry.space_group_name_H-M   'P 1'
#
loop_
_entity.id
_entity.type
_entity.pdbx_description
1 polymer ?
#
loop_
_entity_poly.entity_id
_entity_poly.type
_entity_poly.pdbx_seq_one_letter_code
_entity_poly.pdbx_strand_id
1 'polypeptide(L)'
;MLVDGQGTPIMDPQISPDGASVAFVQDCEIYVVHFSGGTPDQVTRGARENGKSNGVAEYIAQEEMDRQQGFWWSPDSQFIAFAEVDESHIPVYPILHQGQDPIDAGSLEEHRYPFAGEANAKIKLGVIPASGGDPVWMDLGEDEDIYLARVSWLPGGQLVAQVENRSQTQLDLIRFDVQTGEGAILLRETSDVWINLNSMFRALKQPREDGGSLIWASERTGFQHLYLCDAQGKLVRPLTQGDWLVDAVISVDEDEGILYFAASCEEPLESHLYSVS
;
A
#
# COMPACT_ATOMS: atom_id res chain seq x y z
N MET A 1 29.95 1.72 1.55
CA MET A 1 28.74 2.54 1.66
C MET A 1 28.23 2.75 0.25
N LEU A 2 26.99 2.42 -0.04
CA LEU A 2 26.42 2.50 -1.39
C LEU A 2 25.95 3.93 -1.72
N VAL A 3 25.34 4.59 -0.76
CA VAL A 3 24.85 5.97 -0.86
C VAL A 3 25.24 6.74 0.40
N ASP A 4 25.71 7.98 0.22
CA ASP A 4 25.89 8.95 1.29
C ASP A 4 24.75 9.99 1.19
N GLY A 5 23.89 10.05 2.19
CA GLY A 5 22.75 10.99 2.22
C GLY A 5 23.15 12.45 2.27
N GLN A 6 24.45 12.77 2.43
CA GLN A 6 25.00 14.14 2.49
C GLN A 6 24.24 15.07 3.47
N GLY A 7 23.77 14.49 4.58
CA GLY A 7 23.00 15.21 5.60
C GLY A 7 21.49 15.19 5.39
N THR A 8 20.98 14.67 4.28
CA THR A 8 19.55 14.43 4.05
C THR A 8 19.19 12.99 4.39
N PRO A 9 18.11 12.74 5.15
CA PRO A 9 17.67 11.38 5.47
C PRO A 9 17.35 10.57 4.23
N ILE A 10 17.74 9.29 4.25
CA ILE A 10 17.33 8.26 3.30
C ILE A 10 16.20 7.47 3.95
N MET A 11 15.05 7.37 3.30
CA MET A 11 13.86 6.70 3.80
C MET A 11 13.49 5.50 2.94
N ASP A 12 12.92 4.48 3.57
CA ASP A 12 12.34 3.28 2.97
C ASP A 12 13.23 2.63 1.87
N PRO A 13 14.48 2.23 2.17
CA PRO A 13 15.33 1.58 1.17
C PRO A 13 14.81 0.17 0.85
N GLN A 14 14.48 -0.08 -0.43
CA GLN A 14 13.94 -1.35 -0.90
C GLN A 14 14.81 -1.94 -2.01
N ILE A 15 15.20 -3.20 -1.86
CA ILE A 15 15.96 -3.94 -2.88
C ILE A 15 15.01 -4.32 -4.02
N SER A 16 15.46 -4.13 -5.27
CA SER A 16 14.72 -4.61 -6.44
C SER A 16 14.56 -6.14 -6.42
N PRO A 17 13.46 -6.71 -6.95
CA PRO A 17 13.22 -8.15 -6.95
C PRO A 17 14.34 -8.99 -7.59
N ASP A 18 15.06 -8.45 -8.58
CA ASP A 18 16.22 -9.10 -9.21
C ASP A 18 17.52 -9.00 -8.37
N GLY A 19 17.50 -8.27 -7.25
CA GLY A 19 18.64 -8.07 -6.37
C GLY A 19 19.74 -7.17 -6.94
N ALA A 20 19.51 -6.44 -8.04
CA ALA A 20 20.53 -5.65 -8.71
C ALA A 20 20.60 -4.19 -8.24
N SER A 21 19.53 -3.65 -7.70
CA SER A 21 19.38 -2.24 -7.34
C SER A 21 18.71 -2.02 -6.01
N VAL A 22 18.82 -0.79 -5.49
CA VAL A 22 18.05 -0.31 -4.32
C VAL A 22 17.34 0.97 -4.72
N ALA A 23 16.03 1.03 -4.50
CA ALA A 23 15.27 2.26 -4.51
C ALA A 23 15.12 2.82 -3.09
N PHE A 24 15.07 4.12 -2.96
CA PHE A 24 14.88 4.82 -1.69
C PHE A 24 14.29 6.20 -1.93
N VAL A 25 13.72 6.80 -0.89
CA VAL A 25 13.25 8.18 -0.94
C VAL A 25 14.29 9.10 -0.28
N GLN A 26 14.60 10.19 -0.95
CA GLN A 26 15.41 11.28 -0.43
C GLN A 26 14.84 12.61 -0.94
N ASP A 27 14.72 13.61 -0.05
CA ASP A 27 14.20 14.93 -0.44
C ASP A 27 12.83 14.86 -1.14
N CYS A 28 11.91 14.02 -0.64
CA CYS A 28 10.56 13.81 -1.20
C CYS A 28 10.52 13.19 -2.62
N GLU A 29 11.63 12.65 -3.11
CA GLU A 29 11.73 12.04 -4.44
C GLU A 29 12.32 10.63 -4.37
N ILE A 30 11.94 9.75 -5.31
CA ILE A 30 12.47 8.40 -5.42
C ILE A 30 13.78 8.41 -6.21
N TYR A 31 14.75 7.70 -5.69
CA TYR A 31 16.05 7.46 -6.32
C TYR A 31 16.31 5.95 -6.43
N VAL A 32 17.05 5.57 -7.44
CA VAL A 32 17.53 4.20 -7.65
C VAL A 32 19.06 4.20 -7.77
N VAL A 33 19.71 3.24 -7.12
CA VAL A 33 21.16 3.02 -7.25
C VAL A 33 21.41 1.55 -7.48
N HIS A 34 22.34 1.24 -8.41
CA HIS A 34 22.74 -0.14 -8.68
C HIS A 34 23.78 -0.63 -7.64
N PHE A 35 23.74 -1.91 -7.26
CA PHE A 35 24.70 -2.49 -6.30
C PHE A 35 26.15 -2.48 -6.79
N SER A 36 26.39 -2.42 -8.11
CA SER A 36 27.75 -2.23 -8.64
C SER A 36 28.37 -0.86 -8.31
N GLY A 37 27.56 0.04 -7.72
CA GLY A 37 27.95 1.41 -7.40
C GLY A 37 27.56 2.40 -8.49
N GLY A 38 27.79 3.67 -8.22
CA GLY A 38 27.45 4.80 -9.10
C GLY A 38 26.76 5.91 -8.33
N THR A 39 26.40 6.96 -9.04
CA THR A 39 25.55 8.02 -8.51
C THR A 39 24.09 7.55 -8.57
N PRO A 40 23.30 7.73 -7.50
CA PRO A 40 21.87 7.44 -7.57
C PRO A 40 21.17 8.24 -8.68
N ASP A 41 20.35 7.57 -9.46
CA ASP A 41 19.51 8.17 -10.48
C ASP A 41 18.19 8.63 -9.85
N GLN A 42 17.84 9.91 -10.05
CA GLN A 42 16.56 10.43 -9.59
C GLN A 42 15.45 9.97 -10.55
N VAL A 43 14.49 9.21 -10.01
CA VAL A 43 13.39 8.58 -10.76
C VAL A 43 12.18 9.50 -10.87
N THR A 44 11.74 10.06 -9.74
CA THR A 44 10.57 11.00 -9.70
C THR A 44 11.03 12.44 -9.58
N ARG A 45 10.14 13.40 -9.93
CA ARG A 45 10.44 14.83 -9.89
C ARG A 45 9.18 15.67 -9.59
N GLY A 46 9.39 16.87 -9.02
CA GLY A 46 8.36 17.90 -8.89
C GLY A 46 7.64 17.94 -7.56
N ALA A 47 8.04 17.13 -6.59
CA ALA A 47 7.42 17.10 -5.25
C ALA A 47 8.03 18.13 -4.28
N ARG A 48 9.35 18.21 -4.25
CA ARG A 48 10.16 18.87 -3.21
C ARG A 48 9.74 20.30 -2.84
N GLU A 49 9.37 21.15 -3.81
CA GLU A 49 9.12 22.56 -3.58
C GLU A 49 7.64 22.92 -3.40
N ASN A 50 6.74 21.96 -3.53
CA ASN A 50 5.30 22.18 -3.65
C ASN A 50 4.46 21.65 -2.48
N GLY A 51 5.08 21.21 -1.38
CA GLY A 51 4.37 20.54 -0.28
C GLY A 51 3.81 19.18 -0.71
N LYS A 52 4.53 18.54 -1.64
CA LYS A 52 4.25 17.19 -2.14
C LYS A 52 5.37 16.24 -1.77
N SER A 53 5.09 14.95 -1.87
CA SER A 53 6.09 13.90 -1.80
C SER A 53 5.77 12.78 -2.78
N ASN A 54 6.82 12.15 -3.31
CA ASN A 54 6.74 10.96 -4.14
C ASN A 54 7.36 9.79 -3.38
N GLY A 55 6.62 8.70 -3.23
CA GLY A 55 7.11 7.47 -2.62
C GLY A 55 7.08 7.45 -1.09
N VAL A 56 6.38 8.38 -0.45
CA VAL A 56 6.15 8.41 1.01
C VAL A 56 4.66 8.23 1.27
N ALA A 57 4.32 7.48 2.31
CA ALA A 57 2.93 7.40 2.77
C ALA A 57 2.57 8.69 3.53
N GLU A 58 1.36 9.20 3.32
CA GLU A 58 0.83 10.34 4.07
C GLU A 58 0.51 9.95 5.53
N TYR A 59 0.29 10.97 6.37
CA TYR A 59 0.08 10.80 7.81
C TYR A 59 -1.03 9.79 8.15
N ILE A 60 -2.21 9.90 7.52
CA ILE A 60 -3.35 9.00 7.80
C ILE A 60 -3.02 7.54 7.44
N ALA A 61 -2.34 7.32 6.33
CA ALA A 61 -1.94 5.95 5.94
C ALA A 61 -0.97 5.34 6.95
N GLN A 62 -0.04 6.14 7.49
CA GLN A 62 0.94 5.67 8.46
C GLN A 62 0.30 5.37 9.82
N GLU A 63 -0.55 6.27 10.33
CA GLU A 63 -1.08 6.19 11.70
C GLU A 63 -2.35 5.33 11.80
N GLU A 64 -3.23 5.36 10.78
CA GLU A 64 -4.56 4.75 10.86
C GLU A 64 -4.72 3.51 9.98
N MET A 65 -3.88 3.36 8.94
CA MET A 65 -4.05 2.28 7.97
C MET A 65 -2.93 1.24 8.00
N ASP A 66 -1.95 1.39 8.88
CA ASP A 66 -0.76 0.52 8.97
C ASP A 66 -0.06 0.37 7.60
N ARG A 67 0.04 1.47 6.84
CA ARG A 67 0.74 1.56 5.57
C ARG A 67 1.89 2.56 5.67
N GLN A 68 3.10 2.04 5.79
CA GLN A 68 4.34 2.84 5.84
C GLN A 68 4.93 3.06 4.45
N GLN A 69 4.69 2.13 3.51
CA GLN A 69 5.25 2.19 2.16
C GLN A 69 4.51 3.21 1.30
N GLY A 70 5.29 3.96 0.54
CA GLY A 70 4.79 4.88 -0.48
C GLY A 70 5.20 4.49 -1.91
N PHE A 71 6.04 3.46 -2.09
CA PHE A 71 6.40 2.95 -3.42
C PHE A 71 6.61 1.42 -3.43
N TRP A 72 6.49 0.80 -4.60
CA TRP A 72 6.50 -0.65 -4.77
C TRP A 72 7.16 -1.04 -6.09
N TRP A 73 8.20 -1.85 -6.03
CA TRP A 73 8.83 -2.43 -7.20
C TRP A 73 7.90 -3.38 -7.96
N SER A 74 7.89 -3.31 -9.29
CA SER A 74 7.29 -4.36 -10.10
C SER A 74 8.08 -5.67 -9.99
N PRO A 75 7.43 -6.85 -10.14
CA PRO A 75 8.10 -8.14 -9.99
C PRO A 75 9.29 -8.37 -10.93
N ASP A 76 9.28 -7.71 -12.10
CA ASP A 76 10.36 -7.75 -13.10
C ASP A 76 11.43 -6.69 -12.90
N SER A 77 11.34 -5.86 -11.84
CA SER A 77 12.27 -4.77 -11.52
C SER A 77 12.34 -3.65 -12.59
N GLN A 78 11.40 -3.61 -13.53
CA GLN A 78 11.43 -2.60 -14.60
C GLN A 78 10.69 -1.31 -14.23
N PHE A 79 9.73 -1.39 -13.32
CA PHE A 79 8.87 -0.29 -12.95
C PHE A 79 8.81 -0.12 -11.43
N ILE A 80 8.43 1.10 -11.02
CA ILE A 80 8.08 1.43 -9.64
C ILE A 80 6.67 2.03 -9.67
N ALA A 81 5.74 1.44 -8.91
CA ALA A 81 4.50 2.10 -8.55
C ALA A 81 4.77 3.02 -7.35
N PHE A 82 4.17 4.20 -7.31
CA PHE A 82 4.41 5.15 -6.23
C PHE A 82 3.18 6.03 -5.95
N ALA A 83 3.03 6.44 -4.71
CA ALA A 83 2.09 7.46 -4.31
C ALA A 83 2.73 8.86 -4.48
N GLU A 84 2.07 9.76 -5.22
CA GLU A 84 2.27 11.20 -5.11
C GLU A 84 1.27 11.69 -4.05
N VAL A 85 1.77 12.31 -3.00
CA VAL A 85 0.99 12.89 -1.91
C VAL A 85 1.08 14.42 -2.00
N ASP A 86 -0.05 15.11 -2.05
CA ASP A 86 -0.14 16.57 -2.03
C ASP A 86 -0.76 17.04 -0.71
N GLU A 87 0.07 17.60 0.16
CA GLU A 87 -0.28 18.17 1.45
C GLU A 87 -0.19 19.72 1.43
N SER A 88 -0.05 20.35 0.25
CA SER A 88 0.18 21.79 0.14
C SER A 88 -0.91 22.64 0.80
N HIS A 89 -2.15 22.12 0.85
CA HIS A 89 -3.33 22.77 1.45
C HIS A 89 -3.51 22.43 2.93
N ILE A 90 -2.78 21.44 3.47
CA ILE A 90 -2.89 21.03 4.87
C ILE A 90 -2.13 22.01 5.76
N PRO A 91 -2.75 22.47 6.88
CA PRO A 91 -2.09 23.40 7.80
C PRO A 91 -0.79 22.85 8.40
N VAL A 92 0.20 23.71 8.52
CA VAL A 92 1.43 23.41 9.25
C VAL A 92 1.17 23.52 10.75
N TYR A 93 1.49 22.48 11.49
CA TYR A 93 1.41 22.44 12.93
C TYR A 93 2.83 22.44 13.53
N PRO A 94 3.18 23.46 14.34
CA PRO A 94 4.49 23.53 14.95
C PRO A 94 4.53 22.73 16.26
N ILE A 95 5.54 21.89 16.41
CA ILE A 95 5.84 21.14 17.65
C ILE A 95 7.09 21.73 18.28
N LEU A 96 6.95 22.27 19.50
CA LEU A 96 8.07 22.79 20.25
C LEU A 96 8.72 21.70 21.09
N HIS A 97 9.98 21.39 20.83
CA HIS A 97 10.79 20.50 21.64
C HIS A 97 11.22 21.21 22.94
N GLN A 98 10.56 20.87 24.04
CA GLN A 98 10.88 21.45 25.35
C GLN A 98 12.17 20.86 25.92
N GLY A 99 12.87 21.69 26.72
CA GLY A 99 14.09 21.26 27.44
C GLY A 99 15.38 21.36 26.64
N GLN A 100 15.34 21.96 25.46
CA GLN A 100 16.55 22.29 24.70
C GLN A 100 17.10 23.65 25.19
N ASP A 101 18.42 23.73 25.33
CA ASP A 101 19.14 24.96 25.71
C ASP A 101 20.42 25.07 24.83
N PRO A 102 20.55 26.10 23.98
CA PRO A 102 19.60 27.19 23.75
C PRO A 102 18.38 26.79 22.91
N ILE A 103 17.28 27.53 23.05
CA ILE A 103 16.14 27.44 22.15
C ILE A 103 16.55 28.12 20.84
N ASP A 104 16.58 27.35 19.74
CA ASP A 104 16.93 27.82 18.42
C ASP A 104 15.93 27.27 17.36
N ALA A 105 16.23 27.46 16.07
CA ALA A 105 15.37 26.97 15.00
C ALA A 105 15.21 25.43 14.99
N GLY A 106 16.17 24.67 15.55
CA GLY A 106 16.07 23.22 15.70
C GLY A 106 15.15 22.78 16.84
N SER A 107 14.72 23.73 17.68
CA SER A 107 13.76 23.46 18.76
C SER A 107 12.30 23.46 18.27
N LEU A 108 12.06 23.85 17.04
CA LEU A 108 10.74 23.90 16.42
C LEU A 108 10.72 22.90 15.25
N GLU A 109 9.81 21.95 15.33
CA GLU A 109 9.54 21.00 14.26
C GLU A 109 8.18 21.33 13.63
N GLU A 110 8.10 21.41 12.31
CA GLU A 110 6.89 21.75 11.58
C GLU A 110 6.39 20.56 10.78
N HIS A 111 5.16 20.14 11.05
CA HIS A 111 4.48 19.08 10.30
C HIS A 111 3.19 19.58 9.68
N ARG A 112 2.86 19.09 8.49
CA ARG A 112 1.51 19.22 7.96
C ARG A 112 0.62 18.21 8.65
N TYR A 113 -0.40 18.69 9.35
CA TYR A 113 -1.25 17.84 10.18
C TYR A 113 -2.72 17.95 9.75
N PRO A 114 -3.32 16.86 9.23
CA PRO A 114 -4.73 16.84 8.83
C PRO A 114 -5.61 16.69 10.09
N PHE A 115 -6.09 17.81 10.63
CA PHE A 115 -6.99 17.78 11.78
C PHE A 115 -8.29 17.05 11.47
N ALA A 116 -8.86 16.37 12.48
CA ALA A 116 -10.13 15.67 12.37
C ALA A 116 -11.24 16.59 11.83
N GLY A 117 -11.93 16.11 10.79
CA GLY A 117 -12.99 16.87 10.12
C GLY A 117 -12.52 17.81 9.00
N GLU A 118 -11.20 18.04 8.88
CA GLU A 118 -10.61 18.86 7.82
C GLU A 118 -10.27 17.99 6.57
N ALA A 119 -9.75 18.64 5.54
CA ALA A 119 -9.36 17.96 4.30
C ALA A 119 -8.15 17.04 4.52
N ASN A 120 -8.17 15.85 3.91
CA ASN A 120 -7.03 14.94 3.84
C ASN A 120 -6.01 15.38 2.77
N ALA A 121 -4.82 14.77 2.80
CA ALA A 121 -3.89 14.83 1.68
C ALA A 121 -4.56 14.30 0.40
N LYS A 122 -4.24 14.92 -0.74
CA LYS A 122 -4.65 14.39 -2.04
C LYS A 122 -3.62 13.38 -2.52
N ILE A 123 -4.08 12.24 -2.99
CA ILE A 123 -3.23 11.12 -3.35
C ILE A 123 -3.44 10.74 -4.80
N LYS A 124 -2.34 10.50 -5.52
CA LYS A 124 -2.34 9.84 -6.82
C LYS A 124 -1.44 8.61 -6.77
N LEU A 125 -1.78 7.61 -7.56
CA LEU A 125 -0.94 6.44 -7.79
C LEU A 125 -0.34 6.53 -9.20
N GLY A 126 0.98 6.54 -9.29
CA GLY A 126 1.70 6.56 -10.56
C GLY A 126 2.51 5.29 -10.77
N VAL A 127 2.79 4.95 -12.01
CA VAL A 127 3.77 3.92 -12.40
C VAL A 127 4.81 4.57 -13.31
N ILE A 128 6.08 4.37 -12.98
CA ILE A 128 7.21 4.98 -13.69
C ILE A 128 8.28 3.92 -13.98
N PRO A 129 9.00 3.97 -15.11
CA PRO A 129 10.17 3.12 -15.32
C PRO A 129 11.21 3.35 -14.22
N ALA A 130 11.84 2.29 -13.71
CA ALA A 130 12.87 2.38 -12.69
C ALA A 130 14.10 3.22 -13.14
N SER A 131 14.28 3.39 -14.45
CA SER A 131 15.28 4.27 -15.05
C SER A 131 14.85 5.75 -15.13
N GLY A 132 13.66 6.10 -14.64
CA GLY A 132 13.06 7.42 -14.76
C GLY A 132 12.29 7.62 -16.08
N GLY A 133 11.67 8.77 -16.23
CA GLY A 133 10.83 9.15 -17.35
C GLY A 133 9.54 9.80 -16.89
N ASP A 134 8.51 9.78 -17.74
CA ASP A 134 7.19 10.30 -17.39
C ASP A 134 6.34 9.18 -16.75
N PRO A 135 5.66 9.44 -15.61
CA PRO A 135 4.78 8.47 -15.00
C PRO A 135 3.47 8.31 -15.78
N VAL A 136 2.93 7.10 -15.78
CA VAL A 136 1.53 6.82 -16.12
C VAL A 136 0.72 6.88 -14.83
N TRP A 137 -0.30 7.73 -14.78
CA TRP A 137 -1.17 7.88 -13.61
C TRP A 137 -2.34 6.91 -13.68
N MET A 138 -2.57 6.20 -12.58
CA MET A 138 -3.65 5.24 -12.44
C MET A 138 -4.96 5.96 -12.11
N ASP A 139 -6.05 5.54 -12.74
CA ASP A 139 -7.39 6.05 -12.49
C ASP A 139 -7.95 5.47 -11.19
N LEU A 140 -7.91 6.24 -10.11
CA LEU A 140 -8.42 5.87 -8.79
C LEU A 140 -9.92 6.14 -8.63
N GLY A 141 -10.58 6.72 -9.64
CA GLY A 141 -11.97 7.15 -9.63
C GLY A 141 -12.15 8.66 -9.63
N GLU A 142 -13.42 9.12 -9.65
CA GLU A 142 -13.76 10.55 -9.76
C GLU A 142 -13.61 11.31 -8.43
N ASP A 143 -13.72 10.61 -7.29
CA ASP A 143 -13.59 11.22 -5.98
C ASP A 143 -12.12 11.36 -5.60
N GLU A 144 -11.71 12.57 -5.23
CA GLU A 144 -10.34 12.87 -4.77
C GLU A 144 -10.20 12.70 -3.24
N ASP A 145 -11.32 12.64 -2.49
CA ASP A 145 -11.30 12.45 -1.02
C ASP A 145 -11.38 10.96 -0.67
N ILE A 146 -10.29 10.27 -0.96
CA ILE A 146 -10.13 8.83 -0.81
C ILE A 146 -8.95 8.49 0.08
N TYR A 147 -8.90 7.23 0.49
CA TYR A 147 -7.75 6.61 1.09
C TYR A 147 -7.16 5.56 0.15
N LEU A 148 -5.88 5.68 -0.19
CA LEU A 148 -5.12 4.62 -0.85
C LEU A 148 -4.64 3.64 0.23
N ALA A 149 -5.45 2.63 0.54
CA ALA A 149 -5.20 1.76 1.68
C ALA A 149 -4.05 0.76 1.46
N ARG A 150 -4.03 0.09 0.30
CA ARG A 150 -2.99 -0.91 -0.05
C ARG A 150 -2.69 -0.84 -1.54
N VAL A 151 -1.46 -1.16 -1.90
CA VAL A 151 -1.02 -1.33 -3.30
C VAL A 151 -0.23 -2.62 -3.39
N SER A 152 -0.45 -3.38 -4.45
CA SER A 152 0.25 -4.65 -4.68
C SER A 152 0.41 -4.92 -6.17
N TRP A 153 1.55 -5.52 -6.53
CA TRP A 153 1.74 -6.11 -7.84
C TRP A 153 1.26 -7.56 -7.81
N LEU A 154 0.44 -7.93 -8.79
CA LEU A 154 0.02 -9.32 -9.00
C LEU A 154 1.13 -10.12 -9.69
N PRO A 155 1.14 -11.44 -9.55
CA PRO A 155 1.91 -12.30 -10.43
C PRO A 155 1.58 -11.99 -11.90
N GLY A 156 2.60 -11.78 -12.73
CA GLY A 156 2.42 -11.36 -14.13
C GLY A 156 2.44 -9.85 -14.36
N GLY A 157 2.71 -9.02 -13.32
CA GLY A 157 3.03 -7.61 -13.48
C GLY A 157 1.83 -6.67 -13.58
N GLN A 158 0.63 -7.12 -13.23
CA GLN A 158 -0.55 -6.25 -13.09
C GLN A 158 -0.52 -5.54 -11.73
N LEU A 159 -0.89 -4.27 -11.69
CA LEU A 159 -1.00 -3.49 -10.46
C LEU A 159 -2.44 -3.51 -9.94
N VAL A 160 -2.59 -3.67 -8.62
CA VAL A 160 -3.87 -3.48 -7.93
C VAL A 160 -3.72 -2.52 -6.77
N ALA A 161 -4.79 -1.79 -6.47
CA ALA A 161 -4.87 -0.97 -5.27
C ALA A 161 -6.22 -1.19 -4.55
N GLN A 162 -6.19 -1.11 -3.23
CA GLN A 162 -7.36 -0.99 -2.39
C GLN A 162 -7.60 0.50 -2.13
N VAL A 163 -8.73 0.99 -2.62
CA VAL A 163 -9.14 2.38 -2.51
C VAL A 163 -10.40 2.46 -1.68
N GLU A 164 -10.35 3.20 -0.60
CA GLU A 164 -11.46 3.37 0.33
C GLU A 164 -11.99 4.79 0.28
N ASN A 165 -13.32 4.95 0.36
CA ASN A 165 -13.94 6.27 0.40
C ASN A 165 -13.73 6.95 1.77
N ARG A 166 -13.90 8.28 1.85
CA ARG A 166 -13.71 9.07 3.08
C ARG A 166 -14.56 8.56 4.26
N SER A 167 -15.78 8.10 4.02
CA SER A 167 -16.66 7.57 5.07
C SER A 167 -16.32 6.14 5.50
N GLN A 168 -15.33 5.50 4.87
CA GLN A 168 -14.87 4.13 5.16
C GLN A 168 -15.99 3.07 5.03
N THR A 169 -16.99 3.33 4.18
CA THR A 169 -18.13 2.47 3.94
C THR A 169 -18.07 1.72 2.62
N GLN A 170 -17.08 2.04 1.77
CA GLN A 170 -16.84 1.39 0.51
C GLN A 170 -15.33 1.21 0.30
N LEU A 171 -14.92 -0.02 0.01
CA LEU A 171 -13.54 -0.38 -0.35
C LEU A 171 -13.55 -1.08 -1.69
N ASP A 172 -12.81 -0.53 -2.65
CA ASP A 172 -12.66 -1.09 -3.99
C ASP A 172 -11.26 -1.69 -4.16
N LEU A 173 -11.18 -2.93 -4.61
CA LEU A 173 -9.97 -3.50 -5.19
C LEU A 173 -9.98 -3.19 -6.68
N ILE A 174 -9.11 -2.29 -7.12
CA ILE A 174 -9.01 -1.82 -8.51
C ILE A 174 -7.77 -2.46 -9.14
N ARG A 175 -7.91 -3.03 -10.33
CA ARG A 175 -6.80 -3.50 -11.17
C ARG A 175 -6.56 -2.50 -12.28
N PHE A 176 -5.28 -2.19 -12.54
CA PHE A 176 -4.88 -1.21 -13.52
C PHE A 176 -4.16 -1.81 -14.72
N ASP A 177 -4.41 -1.25 -15.88
CA ASP A 177 -3.51 -1.33 -17.02
C ASP A 177 -2.39 -0.30 -16.82
N VAL A 178 -1.18 -0.75 -16.55
CA VAL A 178 -0.04 0.12 -16.24
C VAL A 178 0.48 0.91 -17.45
N GLN A 179 0.02 0.60 -18.66
CA GLN A 179 0.38 1.33 -19.88
C GLN A 179 -0.55 2.51 -20.14
N THR A 180 -1.83 2.39 -19.79
CA THR A 180 -2.86 3.39 -20.03
C THR A 180 -3.30 4.11 -18.78
N GLY A 181 -3.13 3.50 -17.60
CA GLY A 181 -3.65 3.95 -16.31
C GLY A 181 -5.12 3.59 -16.08
N GLU A 182 -5.80 2.98 -17.07
CA GLU A 182 -7.21 2.59 -16.93
C GLU A 182 -7.41 1.59 -15.79
N GLY A 183 -8.38 1.87 -14.91
CA GLY A 183 -8.76 1.05 -13.76
C GLY A 183 -10.01 0.21 -14.02
N ALA A 184 -10.03 -1.02 -13.48
CA ALA A 184 -11.21 -1.87 -13.44
C ALA A 184 -11.41 -2.41 -12.03
N ILE A 185 -12.60 -2.18 -11.45
CA ILE A 185 -12.95 -2.70 -10.13
C ILE A 185 -13.07 -4.22 -10.23
N LEU A 186 -12.21 -4.93 -9.50
CA LEU A 186 -12.27 -6.38 -9.37
C LEU A 186 -13.25 -6.80 -8.28
N LEU A 187 -13.25 -6.09 -7.16
CA LEU A 187 -14.06 -6.42 -5.99
C LEU A 187 -14.45 -5.14 -5.28
N ARG A 188 -15.67 -5.10 -4.75
CA ARG A 188 -16.18 -4.02 -3.91
C ARG A 188 -16.73 -4.59 -2.62
N GLU A 189 -16.25 -4.07 -1.50
CA GLU A 189 -16.85 -4.25 -0.19
C GLU A 189 -17.66 -3.01 0.17
N THR A 190 -18.79 -3.22 0.84
CA THR A 190 -19.62 -2.13 1.38
C THR A 190 -20.06 -2.48 2.80
N SER A 191 -20.22 -1.45 3.63
CA SER A 191 -20.70 -1.58 5.02
C SER A 191 -21.60 -0.41 5.35
N ASP A 192 -22.62 -0.65 6.18
CA ASP A 192 -23.50 0.40 6.70
C ASP A 192 -22.85 1.19 7.86
N VAL A 193 -21.70 0.72 8.34
CA VAL A 193 -20.93 1.34 9.46
C VAL A 193 -19.55 1.75 8.99
N TRP A 194 -18.57 0.85 9.01
CA TRP A 194 -17.24 1.04 8.43
C TRP A 194 -16.66 -0.30 7.99
N ILE A 195 -15.60 -0.27 7.19
CA ILE A 195 -14.84 -1.43 6.74
C ILE A 195 -13.51 -1.49 7.49
N ASN A 196 -13.23 -2.62 8.15
CA ASN A 196 -11.93 -2.87 8.74
C ASN A 196 -10.91 -3.23 7.65
N LEU A 197 -9.86 -2.43 7.52
CA LEU A 197 -8.75 -2.74 6.64
C LEU A 197 -7.94 -3.93 7.16
N ASN A 198 -7.50 -4.77 6.25
CA ASN A 198 -6.65 -5.89 6.57
C ASN A 198 -5.52 -6.06 5.54
N SER A 199 -4.56 -6.94 5.83
CA SER A 199 -3.42 -7.24 4.96
C SER A 199 -3.44 -8.69 4.45
N MET A 200 -4.64 -9.29 4.36
CA MET A 200 -4.82 -10.71 4.01
C MET A 200 -5.08 -10.98 2.53
N PHE A 201 -5.11 -9.94 1.69
CA PHE A 201 -5.17 -10.14 0.25
C PHE A 201 -3.96 -10.92 -0.25
N ARG A 202 -4.21 -11.98 -1.04
CA ARG A 202 -3.16 -12.74 -1.73
C ARG A 202 -3.60 -13.05 -3.15
N ALA A 203 -2.73 -12.80 -4.11
CA ALA A 203 -2.89 -13.29 -5.48
C ALA A 203 -2.09 -14.58 -5.65
N LEU A 204 -2.70 -15.61 -6.22
CA LEU A 204 -2.05 -16.87 -6.50
C LEU A 204 -1.21 -16.74 -7.79
N LYS A 205 -0.07 -17.42 -7.82
CA LYS A 205 0.82 -17.43 -9.01
C LYS A 205 0.17 -18.09 -10.20
N GLN A 206 -0.65 -19.11 -9.93
CA GLN A 206 -1.42 -19.84 -10.93
C GLN A 206 -2.88 -19.96 -10.50
N PRO A 207 -3.84 -19.84 -11.45
CA PRO A 207 -5.23 -20.15 -11.16
C PRO A 207 -5.38 -21.61 -10.74
N ARG A 208 -6.24 -21.86 -9.76
CA ARG A 208 -6.61 -23.21 -9.32
C ARG A 208 -7.54 -23.88 -10.36
N GLU A 209 -7.73 -25.19 -10.24
CA GLU A 209 -8.65 -25.96 -11.10
C GLU A 209 -10.11 -25.45 -11.00
N ASP A 210 -10.52 -24.94 -9.85
CA ASP A 210 -11.84 -24.35 -9.61
C ASP A 210 -11.95 -22.89 -10.12
N GLY A 211 -10.88 -22.35 -10.75
CA GLY A 211 -10.78 -20.98 -11.25
C GLY A 211 -10.34 -19.96 -10.23
N GLY A 212 -10.11 -20.36 -8.96
CA GLY A 212 -9.65 -19.47 -7.91
C GLY A 212 -8.27 -18.88 -8.22
N SER A 213 -8.13 -17.59 -8.01
CA SER A 213 -6.91 -16.83 -8.31
C SER A 213 -6.55 -15.82 -7.24
N LEU A 214 -7.53 -15.40 -6.43
CA LEU A 214 -7.36 -14.37 -5.41
C LEU A 214 -7.95 -14.86 -4.08
N ILE A 215 -7.22 -14.65 -2.99
CA ILE A 215 -7.72 -14.83 -1.63
C ILE A 215 -8.05 -13.44 -1.10
N TRP A 216 -9.28 -13.26 -0.63
CA TRP A 216 -9.81 -12.02 -0.11
C TRP A 216 -10.37 -12.24 1.30
N ALA A 217 -10.11 -11.31 2.21
CA ALA A 217 -10.73 -11.32 3.54
C ALA A 217 -11.87 -10.32 3.60
N SER A 218 -12.98 -10.70 4.21
CA SER A 218 -14.19 -9.89 4.29
C SER A 218 -15.02 -10.21 5.54
N GLU A 219 -15.65 -9.18 6.12
CA GLU A 219 -16.58 -9.31 7.24
C GLU A 219 -18.05 -9.40 6.80
N ARG A 220 -18.31 -9.69 5.52
CA ARG A 220 -19.68 -9.75 4.92
C ARG A 220 -20.67 -10.67 5.61
N THR A 221 -20.20 -11.58 6.45
CA THR A 221 -21.03 -12.51 7.23
C THR A 221 -21.07 -12.19 8.72
N GLY A 222 -20.52 -11.04 9.14
CA GLY A 222 -20.47 -10.59 10.53
C GLY A 222 -19.14 -10.88 11.24
N PHE A 223 -18.34 -11.82 10.72
CA PHE A 223 -16.97 -12.13 11.16
C PHE A 223 -16.02 -12.10 9.98
N GLN A 224 -14.75 -11.81 10.24
CA GLN A 224 -13.72 -11.78 9.20
C GLN A 224 -13.39 -13.20 8.75
N HIS A 225 -13.69 -13.50 7.49
CA HIS A 225 -13.42 -14.78 6.86
C HIS A 225 -12.68 -14.63 5.54
N LEU A 226 -12.09 -15.74 5.09
CA LEU A 226 -11.35 -15.83 3.84
C LEU A 226 -12.25 -16.39 2.73
N TYR A 227 -12.12 -15.79 1.56
CA TYR A 227 -12.88 -16.13 0.36
C TYR A 227 -11.92 -16.35 -0.80
N LEU A 228 -12.19 -17.38 -1.62
CA LEU A 228 -11.52 -17.60 -2.88
C LEU A 228 -12.33 -16.92 -3.98
N CYS A 229 -11.67 -16.05 -4.74
CA CYS A 229 -12.22 -15.37 -5.90
C CYS A 229 -11.47 -15.73 -7.17
N ASP A 230 -12.14 -15.62 -8.33
CA ASP A 230 -11.48 -15.76 -9.63
C ASP A 230 -10.65 -14.52 -10.01
N ALA A 231 -10.00 -14.57 -11.16
CA ALA A 231 -9.16 -13.47 -11.66
C ALA A 231 -9.96 -12.19 -12.01
N GLN A 232 -11.29 -12.24 -12.03
CA GLN A 232 -12.20 -11.12 -12.22
C GLN A 232 -12.81 -10.64 -10.90
N GLY A 233 -12.36 -11.19 -9.75
CA GLY A 233 -12.83 -10.83 -8.42
C GLY A 233 -14.17 -11.47 -8.02
N LYS A 234 -14.75 -12.32 -8.87
CA LYS A 234 -16.00 -13.03 -8.58
C LYS A 234 -15.77 -14.13 -7.55
N LEU A 235 -16.62 -14.20 -6.54
CA LEU A 235 -16.58 -15.24 -5.52
C LEU A 235 -16.71 -16.64 -6.14
N VAL A 236 -15.71 -17.49 -5.88
CA VAL A 236 -15.72 -18.94 -6.19
C VAL A 236 -16.33 -19.70 -5.02
N ARG A 237 -15.76 -19.54 -3.82
CA ARG A 237 -16.25 -20.16 -2.57
C ARG A 237 -15.69 -19.47 -1.33
N PRO A 238 -16.36 -19.58 -0.17
CA PRO A 238 -15.72 -19.30 1.10
C PRO A 238 -14.63 -20.35 1.41
N LEU A 239 -13.53 -19.92 2.03
CA LEU A 239 -12.48 -20.79 2.55
C LEU A 239 -12.68 -21.07 4.03
N THR A 240 -13.20 -20.09 4.77
CA THR A 240 -13.51 -20.22 6.20
C THR A 240 -14.93 -19.69 6.48
N GLN A 241 -15.55 -20.17 7.57
CA GLN A 241 -16.88 -19.74 8.01
C GLN A 241 -17.11 -20.10 9.47
N GLY A 242 -18.01 -19.39 10.14
CA GLY A 242 -18.39 -19.64 11.54
C GLY A 242 -18.56 -18.34 12.33
N ASP A 243 -18.85 -18.48 13.63
CA ASP A 243 -18.99 -17.36 14.56
C ASP A 243 -17.64 -17.04 15.26
N TRP A 244 -16.61 -16.91 14.46
CA TRP A 244 -15.23 -16.63 14.86
C TRP A 244 -14.53 -15.89 13.73
N LEU A 245 -13.38 -15.26 14.00
CA LEU A 245 -12.69 -14.46 13.01
C LEU A 245 -11.31 -15.05 12.65
N VAL A 246 -10.89 -14.76 11.42
CA VAL A 246 -9.50 -14.96 10.95
C VAL A 246 -8.69 -13.73 11.30
N ASP A 247 -7.56 -13.92 12.00
CA ASP A 247 -6.65 -12.84 12.40
C ASP A 247 -5.66 -12.49 11.29
N ALA A 248 -5.10 -13.52 10.64
CA ALA A 248 -4.07 -13.32 9.62
C ALA A 248 -3.96 -14.50 8.65
N VAL A 249 -3.60 -14.24 7.41
CA VAL A 249 -3.08 -15.23 6.46
C VAL A 249 -1.58 -15.35 6.69
N ILE A 250 -1.12 -16.54 7.11
CA ILE A 250 0.29 -16.81 7.43
C ILE A 250 1.05 -17.19 6.17
N SER A 251 0.55 -18.17 5.38
CA SER A 251 1.17 -18.58 4.13
C SER A 251 0.18 -19.32 3.23
N VAL A 252 0.51 -19.40 1.94
CA VAL A 252 -0.19 -20.21 0.96
C VAL A 252 0.82 -21.16 0.34
N ASP A 253 0.58 -22.46 0.50
CA ASP A 253 1.29 -23.50 -0.24
C ASP A 253 0.47 -23.80 -1.50
N GLU A 254 0.86 -23.19 -2.61
CA GLU A 254 0.13 -23.31 -3.87
C GLU A 254 0.30 -24.69 -4.51
N ASP A 255 1.42 -25.38 -4.27
CA ASP A 255 1.71 -26.70 -4.81
C ASP A 255 0.81 -27.77 -4.15
N GLU A 256 0.64 -27.70 -2.83
CA GLU A 256 -0.24 -28.59 -2.07
C GLU A 256 -1.69 -28.05 -2.00
N GLY A 257 -1.91 -26.79 -2.38
CA GLY A 257 -3.20 -26.14 -2.35
C GLY A 257 -3.69 -25.84 -0.93
N ILE A 258 -2.79 -25.61 0.02
CA ILE A 258 -3.09 -25.41 1.44
C ILE A 258 -2.87 -23.94 1.81
N LEU A 259 -3.85 -23.34 2.46
CA LEU A 259 -3.77 -22.03 3.09
C LEU A 259 -3.60 -22.20 4.60
N TYR A 260 -2.57 -21.56 5.17
CA TYR A 260 -2.35 -21.50 6.62
C TYR A 260 -2.74 -20.11 7.13
N PHE A 261 -3.52 -20.10 8.23
CA PHE A 261 -4.05 -18.86 8.81
C PHE A 261 -4.10 -18.93 10.33
N ALA A 262 -4.07 -17.79 10.98
CA ALA A 262 -4.33 -17.65 12.42
C ALA A 262 -5.79 -17.24 12.62
N ALA A 263 -6.42 -17.78 13.65
CA ALA A 263 -7.83 -17.52 13.96
C ALA A 263 -8.17 -17.81 15.42
N SER A 264 -9.26 -17.21 15.91
CA SER A 264 -9.84 -17.41 17.24
C SER A 264 -11.01 -18.40 17.23
N CYS A 265 -10.86 -19.54 16.54
CA CYS A 265 -11.94 -20.48 16.26
C CYS A 265 -12.50 -21.20 17.52
N GLU A 266 -11.65 -21.56 18.48
CA GLU A 266 -12.03 -22.34 19.66
C GLU A 266 -12.37 -21.45 20.85
N GLU A 267 -11.54 -20.43 21.09
CA GLU A 267 -11.69 -19.46 22.18
C GLU A 267 -11.44 -18.05 21.69
N PRO A 268 -12.32 -17.06 21.95
CA PRO A 268 -12.17 -15.69 21.45
C PRO A 268 -10.90 -14.95 21.91
N LEU A 269 -10.28 -15.40 23.01
CA LEU A 269 -9.06 -14.79 23.57
C LEU A 269 -7.77 -15.51 23.16
N GLU A 270 -7.88 -16.55 22.37
CA GLU A 270 -6.73 -17.35 21.91
C GLU A 270 -6.69 -17.37 20.38
N SER A 271 -5.49 -17.16 19.81
CA SER A 271 -5.26 -17.27 18.39
C SER A 271 -4.40 -18.49 18.09
N HIS A 272 -4.88 -19.37 17.24
CA HIS A 272 -4.22 -20.62 16.88
C HIS A 272 -3.96 -20.70 15.38
N LEU A 273 -3.04 -21.57 14.97
CA LEU A 273 -2.72 -21.84 13.57
C LEU A 273 -3.63 -22.92 13.02
N TYR A 274 -4.30 -22.62 11.93
CA TYR A 274 -5.17 -23.51 11.19
C TYR A 274 -4.73 -23.66 9.73
N SER A 275 -5.28 -24.64 9.04
CA SER A 275 -5.13 -24.82 7.60
C SER A 275 -6.43 -25.19 6.92
N VAL A 276 -6.58 -24.80 5.66
CA VAL A 276 -7.68 -25.18 4.78
C VAL A 276 -7.16 -25.44 3.36
N SER A 277 -7.77 -26.39 2.65
CA SER A 277 -7.44 -26.77 1.26
C SER A 277 -8.48 -26.26 0.25
#